data_6619bb42d72dfd96169b934ae29d5a54
#
_entry.id   6619bb42d72dfd96169b934ae29d5a54
#
_cell.length_a   1.000
_cell.length_b   1.000
_cell.length_c   1.000
_cell.angle_alpha   90.00
_cell.angle_beta   90.00
_cell.angle_gamma   90.00
#
_symmetry.space_group_name_H-M   'P 1'
#
loop_
_entity.id
_entity.type
_entity.pdbx_description
1 polymer ?
#
loop_
_entity_poly.entity_id
_entity_poly.type
_entity_poly.pdbx_seq_one_letter_code
_entity_poly.pdbx_strand_id
1 'polypeptide(L)'
;MADIAQKQRDDNVSSWKESPKKSDAEIKTIDDAFEKGVKQNLSPDIINVDLKRQVKYKTRSSNKHVVIPINYDWLEGRRYEDYLERIENEDVSINIWQMDTILDKQGDEEKCVLSLLHTRSNLQLYFLLKGKSMLAVQRVFEIIKDVLGPELFSMTFPIILTDNGSEFHDPLSLETDACTGEKLVSIYYCKPRRSDQKGKSEKNHEHFRECVPKGKSMNTLTQKDINYVSDMVNNYPRKSLNYNSPINIATLSLNKKVLSLNKLTHINIEQVKLTPIIH
;
A
#
# COMPACT_ATOMS: atom_id res chain seq x y z
N MET A 1 -17.37 -23.48 21.69
CA MET A 1 -17.37 -21.99 21.56
C MET A 1 -17.23 -21.53 20.10
N ALA A 2 -16.41 -22.18 19.26
CA ALA A 2 -16.30 -21.85 17.83
C ALA A 2 -17.63 -22.05 17.05
N ASP A 3 -18.38 -23.12 17.34
CA ASP A 3 -19.63 -23.41 16.65
C ASP A 3 -20.76 -22.41 16.95
N ILE A 4 -20.77 -21.82 18.14
CA ILE A 4 -21.75 -20.80 18.52
C ILE A 4 -21.47 -19.50 17.78
N ALA A 5 -20.20 -19.13 17.64
CA ALA A 5 -19.80 -17.92 16.91
C ALA A 5 -20.03 -18.07 15.39
N GLN A 6 -19.88 -19.28 14.84
CA GLN A 6 -20.18 -19.54 13.44
C GLN A 6 -21.68 -19.49 13.18
N LYS A 7 -22.50 -20.12 14.04
CA LYS A 7 -23.96 -20.08 13.93
C LYS A 7 -24.51 -18.65 14.04
N GLN A 8 -23.96 -17.82 14.94
CA GLN A 8 -24.33 -16.40 15.04
C GLN A 8 -23.96 -15.59 13.80
N ARG A 9 -22.83 -15.91 13.13
CA ARG A 9 -22.49 -15.29 11.85
C ARG A 9 -23.43 -15.69 10.73
N ASP A 10 -23.80 -16.97 10.65
CA ASP A 10 -24.69 -17.47 9.63
C ASP A 10 -26.10 -16.95 9.80
N ASP A 11 -26.58 -16.82 11.05
CA ASP A 11 -27.86 -16.19 11.39
C ASP A 11 -27.88 -14.69 11.05
N ASN A 12 -26.79 -13.95 11.30
CA ASN A 12 -26.66 -12.56 10.90
C ASN A 12 -26.64 -12.37 9.38
N VAL A 13 -25.96 -13.28 8.64
CA VAL A 13 -25.93 -13.23 7.17
C VAL A 13 -27.29 -13.56 6.58
N SER A 14 -28.06 -14.49 7.18
CA SER A 14 -29.43 -14.82 6.72
C SER A 14 -30.41 -13.68 7.00
N SER A 15 -30.33 -13.02 8.16
CA SER A 15 -31.20 -11.87 8.49
C SER A 15 -30.98 -10.67 7.55
N TRP A 16 -29.77 -10.51 6.98
CA TRP A 16 -29.50 -9.48 5.96
C TRP A 16 -30.13 -9.78 4.61
N LYS A 17 -30.43 -11.07 4.30
CA LYS A 17 -31.11 -11.47 3.05
C LYS A 17 -32.61 -11.26 3.09
N GLU A 18 -33.21 -11.17 4.26
CA GLU A 18 -34.67 -11.12 4.47
C GLU A 18 -35.21 -9.70 4.72
N SER A 19 -34.38 -8.64 4.66
CA SER A 19 -34.93 -7.29 4.75
C SER A 19 -35.86 -7.00 3.57
N PRO A 20 -37.10 -6.59 3.80
CA PRO A 20 -38.09 -6.39 2.74
C PRO A 20 -37.57 -5.38 1.72
N LYS A 21 -37.69 -5.72 0.42
CA LYS A 21 -37.36 -4.77 -0.65
C LYS A 21 -38.35 -3.62 -0.55
N LYS A 22 -37.85 -2.39 -0.44
CA LYS A 22 -38.69 -1.18 -0.49
C LYS A 22 -39.42 -1.17 -1.84
N SER A 23 -40.66 -0.76 -1.85
CA SER A 23 -41.43 -0.60 -3.08
C SER A 23 -40.87 0.56 -3.91
N ASP A 24 -41.16 0.56 -5.21
CA ASP A 24 -40.69 1.63 -6.12
C ASP A 24 -41.22 3.01 -5.66
N ALA A 25 -42.41 3.06 -5.03
CA ALA A 25 -42.97 4.26 -4.46
C ALA A 25 -42.16 4.77 -3.25
N GLU A 26 -41.71 3.87 -2.36
CA GLU A 26 -40.84 4.22 -1.24
C GLU A 26 -39.47 4.69 -1.69
N ILE A 27 -38.89 4.06 -2.74
CA ILE A 27 -37.63 4.47 -3.33
C ILE A 27 -37.74 5.88 -3.88
N LYS A 28 -38.80 6.17 -4.64
CA LYS A 28 -39.03 7.51 -5.20
C LYS A 28 -39.19 8.58 -4.12
N THR A 29 -39.88 8.27 -3.05
CA THR A 29 -40.03 9.19 -1.90
C THR A 29 -38.68 9.50 -1.23
N ILE A 30 -37.81 8.52 -1.16
CA ILE A 30 -36.44 8.66 -0.61
C ILE A 30 -35.59 9.53 -1.54
N ASP A 31 -35.65 9.30 -2.85
CA ASP A 31 -34.91 10.07 -3.84
C ASP A 31 -35.36 11.54 -3.87
N ASP A 32 -36.68 11.80 -3.84
CA ASP A 32 -37.25 13.15 -3.78
C ASP A 32 -36.82 13.89 -2.49
N ALA A 33 -36.79 13.20 -1.34
CA ALA A 33 -36.33 13.77 -0.09
C ALA A 33 -34.82 14.09 -0.12
N PHE A 34 -34.01 13.21 -0.74
CA PHE A 34 -32.58 13.41 -0.92
C PHE A 34 -32.29 14.62 -1.82
N GLU A 35 -32.93 14.71 -3.00
CA GLU A 35 -32.78 15.86 -3.89
C GLU A 35 -33.16 17.19 -3.22
N LYS A 36 -34.24 17.18 -2.42
CA LYS A 36 -34.65 18.35 -1.67
C LYS A 36 -33.61 18.79 -0.64
N GLY A 37 -33.03 17.80 0.09
CA GLY A 37 -31.97 18.06 1.08
C GLY A 37 -30.69 18.60 0.43
N VAL A 38 -30.28 18.06 -0.71
CA VAL A 38 -29.11 18.56 -1.48
C VAL A 38 -29.32 19.99 -1.95
N LYS A 39 -30.54 20.33 -2.45
CA LYS A 39 -30.89 21.71 -2.84
C LYS A 39 -30.84 22.71 -1.68
N GLN A 40 -30.94 22.22 -0.44
CA GLN A 40 -30.83 23.01 0.79
C GLN A 40 -29.42 22.99 1.39
N ASN A 41 -28.41 22.49 0.67
CA ASN A 41 -27.04 22.30 1.15
C ASN A 41 -26.91 21.50 2.47
N LEU A 42 -27.83 20.58 2.71
CA LEU A 42 -27.75 19.68 3.85
C LEU A 42 -26.83 18.50 3.55
N SER A 43 -26.02 18.08 4.53
CA SER A 43 -25.21 16.87 4.36
C SER A 43 -26.10 15.62 4.29
N PRO A 44 -25.67 14.55 3.60
CA PRO A 44 -26.40 13.28 3.53
C PRO A 44 -26.75 12.70 4.91
N ASP A 45 -25.92 12.93 5.92
CA ASP A 45 -26.12 12.48 7.29
C ASP A 45 -27.26 13.22 7.99
N ILE A 46 -27.53 14.47 7.61
CA ILE A 46 -28.59 15.30 8.17
C ILE A 46 -29.94 14.97 7.51
N ILE A 47 -29.95 14.52 6.26
CA ILE A 47 -31.17 14.18 5.52
C ILE A 47 -31.86 12.94 6.11
N ASN A 48 -31.14 12.16 6.91
CA ASN A 48 -31.60 10.94 7.58
C ASN A 48 -32.43 10.01 6.67
N VAL A 49 -31.96 9.87 5.43
CA VAL A 49 -32.58 9.00 4.44
C VAL A 49 -31.88 7.66 4.48
N ASP A 50 -32.62 6.60 4.77
CA ASP A 50 -32.11 5.23 4.76
C ASP A 50 -31.90 4.74 3.30
N LEU A 51 -30.90 5.33 2.66
CA LEU A 51 -30.49 4.94 1.30
C LEU A 51 -29.79 3.59 1.38
N LYS A 52 -30.48 2.52 1.03
CA LYS A 52 -29.82 1.25 0.76
C LYS A 52 -28.83 1.47 -0.39
N ARG A 53 -27.53 1.49 -0.07
CA ARG A 53 -26.48 1.37 -1.08
C ARG A 53 -26.72 0.08 -1.84
N GLN A 54 -27.29 0.15 -3.03
CA GLN A 54 -27.25 -0.96 -3.95
C GLN A 54 -25.82 -1.10 -4.44
N VAL A 55 -25.02 -1.86 -3.70
CA VAL A 55 -23.77 -2.36 -4.22
C VAL A 55 -24.15 -3.31 -5.35
N LYS A 56 -24.03 -2.84 -6.60
CA LYS A 56 -24.08 -3.73 -7.76
C LYS A 56 -22.88 -4.67 -7.66
N TYR A 57 -23.07 -5.80 -6.98
CA TYR A 57 -22.10 -6.88 -7.08
C TYR A 57 -22.06 -7.28 -8.55
N LYS A 58 -20.95 -6.98 -9.24
CA LYS A 58 -20.65 -7.63 -10.51
C LYS A 58 -20.65 -9.12 -10.20
N THR A 59 -21.64 -9.84 -10.69
CA THR A 59 -21.61 -11.32 -10.70
C THR A 59 -20.30 -11.69 -11.40
N ARG A 60 -19.36 -12.26 -10.64
CA ARG A 60 -18.16 -12.82 -11.25
C ARG A 60 -18.63 -13.85 -12.23
N SER A 61 -18.40 -13.63 -13.53
CA SER A 61 -18.60 -14.67 -14.53
C SER A 61 -17.80 -15.87 -14.07
N SER A 62 -18.44 -17.02 -13.94
CA SER A 62 -17.79 -18.28 -13.60
C SER A 62 -17.06 -18.81 -14.84
N ASN A 63 -16.14 -18.02 -15.41
CA ASN A 63 -15.16 -18.56 -16.31
C ASN A 63 -14.37 -19.56 -15.47
N LYS A 64 -14.56 -20.85 -15.73
CA LYS A 64 -13.70 -21.90 -15.23
C LYS A 64 -12.32 -21.65 -15.81
N HIS A 65 -11.57 -20.76 -15.15
CA HIS A 65 -10.15 -20.64 -15.43
C HIS A 65 -9.56 -22.00 -15.05
N VAL A 66 -8.94 -22.64 -16.03
CA VAL A 66 -8.06 -23.79 -15.78
C VAL A 66 -7.08 -23.28 -14.73
N VAL A 67 -7.20 -23.75 -13.49
CA VAL A 67 -6.26 -23.42 -12.42
C VAL A 67 -4.99 -24.18 -12.78
N ILE A 68 -4.09 -23.51 -13.47
CA ILE A 68 -2.72 -23.98 -13.61
C ILE A 68 -2.17 -23.96 -12.17
N PRO A 69 -1.70 -25.09 -11.62
CA PRO A 69 -1.11 -25.09 -10.30
C PRO A 69 0.07 -24.13 -10.31
N ILE A 70 -0.07 -23.00 -9.61
CA ILE A 70 1.04 -22.07 -9.45
C ILE A 70 2.00 -22.75 -8.49
N ASN A 71 3.23 -22.96 -8.95
CA ASN A 71 4.31 -23.41 -8.09
C ASN A 71 4.62 -22.29 -7.09
N TYR A 72 4.50 -22.57 -5.80
CA TYR A 72 4.75 -21.66 -4.71
C TYR A 72 6.09 -21.95 -4.00
N ASP A 73 7.02 -22.70 -4.63
CA ASP A 73 8.31 -23.06 -4.03
C ASP A 73 9.10 -21.82 -3.58
N TRP A 74 8.93 -20.70 -4.29
CA TRP A 74 9.54 -19.42 -3.93
C TRP A 74 9.04 -18.84 -2.61
N LEU A 75 7.88 -19.30 -2.07
CA LEU A 75 7.31 -18.90 -0.77
C LEU A 75 7.85 -19.72 0.41
N GLU A 76 8.59 -20.80 0.17
CA GLU A 76 9.16 -21.61 1.24
C GLU A 76 10.16 -20.78 2.06
N GLY A 77 9.98 -20.76 3.39
CA GLY A 77 10.78 -19.94 4.30
C GLY A 77 10.56 -18.42 4.16
N ARG A 78 9.49 -17.99 3.44
CA ARG A 78 9.17 -16.57 3.22
C ARG A 78 7.74 -16.20 3.56
N ARG A 79 7.01 -17.07 4.25
CA ARG A 79 5.62 -16.82 4.64
C ARG A 79 5.56 -15.83 5.79
N TYR A 80 4.37 -15.33 6.07
CA TYR A 80 4.15 -14.40 7.17
C TYR A 80 4.51 -15.01 8.53
N GLU A 81 4.34 -16.32 8.71
CA GLU A 81 4.77 -17.05 9.90
C GLU A 81 6.28 -17.00 10.06
N ASP A 82 7.04 -17.25 8.99
CA ASP A 82 8.50 -17.18 8.98
C ASP A 82 8.99 -15.74 9.28
N TYR A 83 8.23 -14.73 8.82
CA TYR A 83 8.48 -13.33 9.19
C TYR A 83 8.30 -13.10 10.69
N LEU A 84 7.22 -13.61 11.30
CA LEU A 84 6.98 -13.45 12.73
C LEU A 84 8.06 -14.12 13.56
N GLU A 85 8.43 -15.36 13.22
CA GLU A 85 9.53 -16.08 13.87
C GLU A 85 10.86 -15.31 13.75
N ARG A 86 11.12 -14.74 12.56
CA ARG A 86 12.33 -13.94 12.31
C ARG A 86 12.40 -12.72 13.21
N ILE A 87 11.32 -11.94 13.33
CA ILE A 87 11.32 -10.71 14.13
C ILE A 87 11.31 -10.96 15.64
N GLU A 88 10.78 -12.09 16.10
CA GLU A 88 10.84 -12.49 17.52
C GLU A 88 12.27 -12.75 18.00
N ASN A 89 13.14 -13.20 17.09
CA ASN A 89 14.53 -13.54 17.37
C ASN A 89 15.51 -12.38 17.08
N GLU A 90 15.02 -11.24 16.60
CA GLU A 90 15.86 -10.09 16.25
C GLU A 90 15.86 -9.01 17.31
N ASP A 91 16.92 -8.19 17.29
CA ASP A 91 16.97 -6.97 18.08
C ASP A 91 15.83 -6.01 17.65
N VAL A 92 15.21 -5.37 18.63
CA VAL A 92 14.17 -4.34 18.41
C VAL A 92 14.67 -3.20 17.50
N SER A 93 16.00 -3.03 17.38
CA SER A 93 16.61 -2.01 16.50
C SER A 93 16.60 -2.36 15.02
N ILE A 94 16.30 -3.60 14.63
CA ILE A 94 16.38 -4.01 13.21
C ILE A 94 15.44 -3.19 12.33
N ASN A 95 15.92 -2.84 11.14
CA ASN A 95 15.13 -2.11 10.17
C ASN A 95 14.15 -3.06 9.46
N ILE A 96 12.86 -2.76 9.55
CA ILE A 96 11.81 -3.49 8.84
C ILE A 96 11.16 -2.53 7.84
N TRP A 97 11.08 -2.99 6.59
CA TRP A 97 10.45 -2.25 5.51
C TRP A 97 9.19 -2.95 5.02
N GLN A 98 8.21 -2.19 4.59
CA GLN A 98 7.04 -2.70 3.89
C GLN A 98 7.13 -2.25 2.43
N MET A 99 6.99 -3.19 1.51
CA MET A 99 7.03 -2.94 0.07
C MET A 99 5.63 -3.11 -0.52
N ASP A 100 5.26 -2.20 -1.41
CA ASP A 100 3.96 -2.20 -2.08
C ASP A 100 4.03 -1.49 -3.43
N THR A 101 3.07 -1.76 -4.31
CA THR A 101 2.91 -1.05 -5.59
C THR A 101 1.65 -0.21 -5.58
N ILE A 102 1.81 1.10 -5.74
CA ILE A 102 0.70 2.05 -5.84
C ILE A 102 0.25 2.12 -7.29
N LEU A 103 -0.93 1.57 -7.56
CA LEU A 103 -1.54 1.52 -8.89
C LEU A 103 -2.66 2.55 -9.01
N ASP A 104 -2.85 3.10 -10.20
CA ASP A 104 -3.97 3.99 -10.45
C ASP A 104 -5.01 3.40 -11.40
N LYS A 105 -4.62 3.13 -12.63
CA LYS A 105 -5.43 2.39 -13.58
C LYS A 105 -4.88 0.98 -13.77
N GLN A 106 -5.76 0.05 -14.13
CA GLN A 106 -5.34 -1.29 -14.51
C GLN A 106 -4.93 -1.28 -16.00
N GLY A 107 -3.70 -1.67 -16.26
CA GLY A 107 -3.11 -1.85 -17.58
C GLY A 107 -1.62 -2.15 -17.44
N ASP A 108 -1.10 -3.10 -18.18
CA ASP A 108 0.30 -3.55 -18.07
C ASP A 108 1.31 -2.47 -18.50
N GLU A 109 0.87 -1.50 -19.32
CA GLU A 109 1.70 -0.40 -19.81
C GLU A 109 1.59 0.89 -18.96
N GLU A 110 0.70 0.92 -17.98
CA GLU A 110 0.51 2.09 -17.12
C GLU A 110 1.63 2.20 -16.09
N LYS A 111 2.20 3.41 -15.97
CA LYS A 111 3.17 3.69 -14.92
C LYS A 111 2.53 3.49 -13.55
N CYS A 112 3.32 2.98 -12.62
CA CYS A 112 2.94 2.79 -11.23
C CYS A 112 4.11 3.19 -10.33
N VAL A 113 3.91 3.21 -9.02
CA VAL A 113 4.95 3.61 -8.07
C VAL A 113 5.24 2.46 -7.12
N LEU A 114 6.50 2.04 -7.05
CA LEU A 114 7.00 1.17 -5.99
C LEU A 114 7.19 2.03 -4.74
N SER A 115 6.61 1.61 -3.64
CA SER A 115 6.72 2.23 -2.32
C SER A 115 7.50 1.33 -1.38
N LEU A 116 8.54 1.87 -0.75
CA LEU A 116 9.27 1.23 0.35
C LEU A 116 9.07 2.07 1.60
N LEU A 117 8.37 1.53 2.59
CA LEU A 117 8.06 2.18 3.86
C LEU A 117 8.93 1.63 4.98
N HIS A 118 9.75 2.46 5.60
CA HIS A 118 10.45 2.13 6.84
C HIS A 118 9.49 2.19 8.03
N THR A 119 9.23 1.05 8.67
CA THR A 119 8.14 0.91 9.65
C THR A 119 8.34 1.73 10.93
N ARG A 120 9.58 2.03 11.32
CA ARG A 120 9.89 2.79 12.53
C ARG A 120 9.70 4.28 12.35
N SER A 121 10.25 4.86 11.26
CA SER A 121 10.21 6.30 11.01
C SER A 121 9.02 6.75 10.16
N ASN A 122 8.27 5.82 9.56
CA ASN A 122 7.29 6.07 8.50
C ASN A 122 7.90 6.75 7.26
N LEU A 123 9.23 6.72 7.09
CA LEU A 123 9.88 7.21 5.88
C LEU A 123 9.42 6.37 4.68
N GLN A 124 9.03 7.05 3.61
CA GLN A 124 8.63 6.41 2.36
C GLN A 124 9.58 6.79 1.22
N LEU A 125 10.13 5.78 0.58
CA LEU A 125 10.85 5.93 -0.67
C LEU A 125 9.93 5.52 -1.82
N TYR A 126 9.87 6.33 -2.87
CA TYR A 126 9.00 6.12 -4.01
C TYR A 126 9.80 6.06 -5.31
N PHE A 127 9.54 5.04 -6.10
CA PHE A 127 10.21 4.83 -7.39
C PHE A 127 9.17 4.63 -8.49
N LEU A 128 9.27 5.44 -9.55
CA LEU A 128 8.36 5.35 -10.70
C LEU A 128 8.75 4.15 -11.57
N LEU A 129 7.81 3.21 -11.71
CA LEU A 129 7.95 2.05 -12.59
C LEU A 129 7.30 2.31 -13.95
N LYS A 130 7.89 1.78 -15.02
CA LYS A 130 7.32 1.84 -16.38
C LYS A 130 6.22 0.79 -16.63
N GLY A 131 5.74 0.14 -15.59
CA GLY A 131 4.73 -0.91 -15.61
C GLY A 131 4.85 -1.78 -14.38
N LYS A 132 3.79 -2.54 -14.09
CA LYS A 132 3.75 -3.47 -12.98
C LYS A 132 4.39 -4.80 -13.38
N SER A 133 5.70 -4.92 -13.24
CA SER A 133 6.44 -6.15 -13.61
C SER A 133 7.61 -6.44 -12.66
N MET A 134 7.97 -7.73 -12.56
CA MET A 134 9.15 -8.18 -11.80
C MET A 134 10.41 -7.44 -12.25
N LEU A 135 10.62 -7.34 -13.57
CA LEU A 135 11.81 -6.66 -14.14
C LEU A 135 11.89 -5.18 -13.73
N ALA A 136 10.74 -4.48 -13.64
CA ALA A 136 10.71 -3.08 -13.21
C ALA A 136 11.10 -2.94 -11.73
N VAL A 137 10.67 -3.85 -10.88
CA VAL A 137 11.06 -3.89 -9.46
C VAL A 137 12.54 -4.25 -9.31
N GLN A 138 13.02 -5.27 -10.02
CA GLN A 138 14.44 -5.67 -10.03
C GLN A 138 15.36 -4.49 -10.36
N ARG A 139 15.05 -3.73 -11.43
CA ARG A 139 15.83 -2.54 -11.81
C ARG A 139 15.93 -1.50 -10.72
N VAL A 140 14.85 -1.29 -9.96
CA VAL A 140 14.89 -0.37 -8.81
C VAL A 140 15.81 -0.90 -7.73
N PHE A 141 15.76 -2.20 -7.42
CA PHE A 141 16.66 -2.81 -6.44
C PHE A 141 18.13 -2.77 -6.89
N GLU A 142 18.40 -2.96 -8.16
CA GLU A 142 19.75 -2.79 -8.73
C GLU A 142 20.26 -1.36 -8.49
N ILE A 143 19.45 -0.34 -8.82
CA ILE A 143 19.81 1.07 -8.58
C ILE A 143 20.07 1.32 -7.08
N ILE A 144 19.24 0.77 -6.19
CA ILE A 144 19.43 0.94 -4.75
C ILE A 144 20.73 0.26 -4.29
N LYS A 145 21.01 -0.96 -4.77
CA LYS A 145 22.24 -1.70 -4.47
C LYS A 145 23.48 -0.95 -4.97
N ASP A 146 23.41 -0.41 -6.19
CA ASP A 146 24.51 0.39 -6.77
C ASP A 146 24.80 1.66 -5.96
N VAL A 147 23.77 2.37 -5.51
CA VAL A 147 23.94 3.61 -4.73
C VAL A 147 24.46 3.35 -3.33
N LEU A 148 23.96 2.30 -2.67
CA LEU A 148 24.28 2.02 -1.26
C LEU A 148 25.53 1.14 -1.13
N GLY A 149 25.77 0.26 -2.07
CA GLY A 149 26.67 -0.87 -1.95
C GLY A 149 26.06 -2.03 -1.12
N PRO A 150 26.58 -3.25 -1.25
CA PRO A 150 25.98 -4.45 -0.67
C PRO A 150 25.87 -4.38 0.87
N GLU A 151 26.91 -3.91 1.54
CA GLU A 151 26.95 -3.81 3.00
C GLU A 151 25.87 -2.85 3.55
N LEU A 152 25.85 -1.60 3.05
CA LEU A 152 24.85 -0.62 3.50
C LEU A 152 23.43 -1.00 3.06
N PHE A 153 23.27 -1.65 1.91
CA PHE A 153 21.99 -2.18 1.46
C PHE A 153 21.45 -3.22 2.44
N SER A 154 22.28 -4.21 2.82
CA SER A 154 21.92 -5.25 3.77
C SER A 154 21.56 -4.67 5.16
N MET A 155 22.35 -3.70 5.65
CA MET A 155 22.05 -3.01 6.92
C MET A 155 20.76 -2.16 6.86
N THR A 156 20.46 -1.60 5.70
CA THR A 156 19.29 -0.73 5.53
C THR A 156 18.00 -1.53 5.37
N PHE A 157 18.02 -2.60 4.58
CA PHE A 157 16.87 -3.39 4.17
C PHE A 157 16.94 -4.86 4.65
N PRO A 158 17.33 -5.17 5.88
CA PRO A 158 17.53 -6.56 6.30
C PRO A 158 16.26 -7.40 6.20
N ILE A 159 15.09 -6.78 6.40
CA ILE A 159 13.78 -7.43 6.33
C ILE A 159 12.81 -6.57 5.52
N ILE A 160 12.21 -7.16 4.50
CA ILE A 160 11.17 -6.54 3.67
C ILE A 160 9.91 -7.41 3.70
N LEU A 161 8.78 -6.83 4.09
CA LEU A 161 7.48 -7.48 4.05
C LEU A 161 6.66 -6.94 2.87
N THR A 162 6.15 -7.84 2.02
CA THR A 162 5.34 -7.46 0.84
C THR A 162 4.05 -8.27 0.75
N ASP A 163 3.17 -7.92 -0.18
CA ASP A 163 2.03 -8.78 -0.55
C ASP A 163 2.43 -9.82 -1.62
N ASN A 164 1.45 -10.63 -2.06
CA ASN A 164 1.66 -11.61 -3.11
C ASN A 164 1.41 -11.03 -4.52
N GLY A 165 1.81 -9.79 -4.77
CA GLY A 165 1.77 -9.19 -6.11
C GLY A 165 2.69 -9.92 -7.08
N SER A 166 2.26 -10.15 -8.32
CA SER A 166 3.06 -10.86 -9.33
C SER A 166 4.41 -10.20 -9.62
N GLU A 167 4.51 -8.89 -9.39
CA GLU A 167 5.75 -8.11 -9.52
C GLU A 167 6.81 -8.46 -8.48
N PHE A 168 6.44 -9.19 -7.43
CA PHE A 168 7.33 -9.59 -6.33
C PHE A 168 7.63 -11.10 -6.32
N HIS A 169 7.22 -11.86 -7.34
CA HIS A 169 7.38 -13.32 -7.39
C HIS A 169 8.78 -13.81 -7.75
N ASP A 170 9.75 -12.92 -7.83
CA ASP A 170 11.17 -13.28 -7.93
C ASP A 170 11.98 -12.71 -6.76
N PRO A 171 11.79 -13.26 -5.54
CA PRO A 171 12.52 -12.77 -4.37
C PRO A 171 14.03 -12.97 -4.49
N LEU A 172 14.51 -14.01 -5.16
CA LEU A 172 15.92 -14.31 -5.23
C LEU A 172 16.71 -13.18 -5.89
N SER A 173 16.22 -12.62 -7.00
CA SER A 173 16.88 -11.50 -7.68
C SER A 173 16.91 -10.22 -6.83
N LEU A 174 15.93 -10.03 -5.96
CA LEU A 174 15.87 -8.89 -5.06
C LEU A 174 16.78 -9.09 -3.83
N GLU A 175 16.82 -10.32 -3.30
CA GLU A 175 17.54 -10.67 -2.08
C GLU A 175 19.05 -10.80 -2.26
N THR A 176 19.52 -11.18 -3.45
CA THR A 176 20.93 -11.55 -3.67
C THR A 176 21.72 -10.45 -4.37
N ASP A 177 23.01 -10.44 -4.11
CA ASP A 177 23.98 -9.70 -4.92
C ASP A 177 24.21 -10.42 -6.24
N ALA A 178 24.10 -9.70 -7.36
CA ALA A 178 24.21 -10.29 -8.70
C ALA A 178 25.64 -10.77 -9.03
N CYS A 179 26.67 -10.21 -8.37
CA CYS A 179 28.06 -10.54 -8.63
C CYS A 179 28.56 -11.69 -7.76
N THR A 180 28.19 -11.67 -6.46
CA THR A 180 28.69 -12.65 -5.48
C THR A 180 27.72 -13.79 -5.22
N GLY A 181 26.44 -13.62 -5.53
CA GLY A 181 25.37 -14.56 -5.16
C GLY A 181 25.03 -14.55 -3.65
N GLU A 182 25.63 -13.65 -2.88
CA GLU A 182 25.41 -13.55 -1.45
C GLU A 182 23.99 -13.00 -1.16
N LYS A 183 23.32 -13.58 -0.16
CA LYS A 183 22.02 -13.09 0.30
C LYS A 183 22.20 -11.84 1.16
N LEU A 184 21.69 -10.71 0.68
CA LEU A 184 21.80 -9.41 1.35
C LEU A 184 20.60 -9.07 2.24
N VAL A 185 19.41 -9.50 1.85
CA VAL A 185 18.15 -9.15 2.54
C VAL A 185 17.23 -10.37 2.60
N SER A 186 16.17 -10.29 3.41
CA SER A 186 15.12 -11.32 3.45
C SER A 186 13.77 -10.70 3.11
N ILE A 187 13.09 -11.28 2.11
CA ILE A 187 11.76 -10.85 1.69
C ILE A 187 10.73 -11.85 2.21
N TYR A 188 9.70 -11.33 2.84
CA TYR A 188 8.57 -12.10 3.37
C TYR A 188 7.27 -11.62 2.77
N TYR A 189 6.27 -12.52 2.74
CA TYR A 189 5.00 -12.29 2.08
C TYR A 189 3.82 -12.36 3.06
N CYS A 190 2.95 -11.36 3.00
CA CYS A 190 1.70 -11.38 3.74
C CYS A 190 0.78 -12.50 3.25
N LYS A 191 -0.12 -12.94 4.12
CA LYS A 191 -1.19 -13.87 3.73
C LYS A 191 -2.12 -13.20 2.71
N PRO A 192 -2.62 -13.94 1.73
CA PRO A 192 -3.58 -13.39 0.77
C PRO A 192 -4.79 -12.77 1.47
N ARG A 193 -5.21 -11.58 1.03
CA ARG A 193 -6.36 -10.83 1.56
C ARG A 193 -6.23 -10.38 3.03
N ARG A 194 -5.02 -10.32 3.57
CA ARG A 194 -4.72 -9.84 4.93
C ARG A 194 -3.98 -8.51 4.87
N SER A 195 -4.68 -7.45 4.43
CA SER A 195 -4.15 -6.09 4.36
C SER A 195 -3.76 -5.53 5.74
N ASP A 196 -4.40 -6.02 6.81
CA ASP A 196 -4.06 -5.70 8.19
C ASP A 196 -2.59 -5.96 8.54
N GLN A 197 -1.93 -6.93 7.88
CA GLN A 197 -0.52 -7.25 8.07
C GLN A 197 0.44 -6.15 7.56
N LYS A 198 -0.04 -5.27 6.64
CA LYS A 198 0.68 -4.09 6.13
C LYS A 198 -0.06 -2.76 6.44
N GLY A 199 -0.79 -2.69 7.53
CA GLY A 199 -1.62 -1.53 7.87
C GLY A 199 -0.89 -0.17 7.93
N LYS A 200 0.44 -0.17 8.16
CA LYS A 200 1.24 1.06 8.09
C LYS A 200 1.38 1.58 6.66
N SER A 201 1.59 0.70 5.67
CA SER A 201 1.68 1.10 4.26
C SER A 201 0.37 1.70 3.78
N GLU A 202 -0.78 1.05 4.05
CA GLU A 202 -2.09 1.53 3.64
C GLU A 202 -2.36 2.95 4.14
N LYS A 203 -2.15 3.19 5.45
CA LYS A 203 -2.35 4.50 6.05
C LYS A 203 -1.40 5.57 5.49
N ASN A 204 -0.16 5.21 5.19
CA ASN A 204 0.80 6.15 4.62
C ASN A 204 0.54 6.44 3.14
N HIS A 205 -0.07 5.50 2.39
CA HIS A 205 -0.49 5.73 1.01
C HIS A 205 -1.58 6.83 0.90
N GLU A 206 -2.37 7.09 1.95
CA GLU A 206 -3.33 8.19 1.98
C GLU A 206 -2.62 9.53 1.70
N HIS A 207 -1.47 9.78 2.32
CA HIS A 207 -0.71 11.03 2.09
C HIS A 207 -0.14 11.13 0.66
N PHE A 208 0.29 10.00 0.08
CA PHE A 208 0.67 9.96 -1.33
C PHE A 208 -0.53 10.32 -2.21
N ARG A 209 -1.73 9.80 -1.86
CA ARG A 209 -2.96 10.02 -2.61
C ARG A 209 -3.49 11.46 -2.52
N GLU A 210 -3.11 12.23 -1.53
CA GLU A 210 -3.37 13.67 -1.51
C GLU A 210 -2.60 14.40 -2.62
N CYS A 211 -1.37 13.95 -2.94
CA CYS A 211 -0.56 14.50 -4.02
C CYS A 211 -0.87 13.88 -5.39
N VAL A 212 -1.19 12.59 -5.44
CA VAL A 212 -1.51 11.82 -6.65
C VAL A 212 -2.88 11.15 -6.47
N PRO A 213 -3.98 11.85 -6.76
CA PRO A 213 -5.33 11.37 -6.55
C PRO A 213 -5.64 10.10 -7.34
N LYS A 214 -6.43 9.22 -6.77
CA LYS A 214 -6.86 7.97 -7.41
C LYS A 214 -7.71 8.26 -8.66
N GLY A 215 -7.51 7.48 -9.72
CA GLY A 215 -8.24 7.62 -10.98
C GLY A 215 -7.56 8.55 -12.00
N LYS A 216 -6.41 9.11 -11.67
CA LYS A 216 -5.59 9.93 -12.58
C LYS A 216 -4.41 9.12 -13.10
N SER A 217 -4.14 9.15 -14.41
CA SER A 217 -3.01 8.41 -14.99
C SER A 217 -1.67 8.97 -14.52
N MET A 218 -0.77 8.09 -14.12
CA MET A 218 0.60 8.44 -13.75
C MET A 218 1.54 8.53 -14.97
N ASN A 219 1.05 8.32 -16.21
CA ASN A 219 1.89 8.22 -17.40
C ASN A 219 2.64 9.52 -17.73
N THR A 220 2.09 10.66 -17.32
CA THR A 220 2.75 11.97 -17.49
C THR A 220 3.82 12.26 -16.46
N LEU A 221 3.83 11.53 -15.33
CA LEU A 221 4.77 11.76 -14.26
C LEU A 221 6.18 11.28 -14.61
N THR A 222 7.16 11.98 -14.06
CA THR A 222 8.57 11.64 -14.07
C THR A 222 9.05 11.25 -12.66
N GLN A 223 10.22 10.64 -12.55
CA GLN A 223 10.82 10.37 -11.23
C GLN A 223 11.06 11.67 -10.43
N LYS A 224 11.27 12.81 -11.10
CA LYS A 224 11.43 14.11 -10.45
C LYS A 224 10.13 14.53 -9.74
N ASP A 225 8.97 14.29 -10.37
CA ASP A 225 7.66 14.58 -9.78
C ASP A 225 7.41 13.68 -8.58
N ILE A 226 7.79 12.40 -8.68
CA ILE A 226 7.68 11.44 -7.58
C ILE A 226 8.63 11.79 -6.42
N ASN A 227 9.84 12.30 -6.71
CA ASN A 227 10.76 12.78 -5.68
C ASN A 227 10.17 14.00 -4.95
N TYR A 228 9.52 14.92 -5.66
CA TYR A 228 8.82 16.04 -5.05
C TYR A 228 7.69 15.57 -4.11
N VAL A 229 6.87 14.61 -4.56
CA VAL A 229 5.84 13.99 -3.70
C VAL A 229 6.47 13.33 -2.48
N SER A 230 7.59 12.62 -2.67
CA SER A 230 8.34 11.99 -1.59
C SER A 230 8.81 13.02 -0.55
N ASP A 231 9.33 14.15 -1.00
CA ASP A 231 9.72 15.25 -0.12
C ASP A 231 8.52 15.77 0.69
N MET A 232 7.40 16.08 0.04
CA MET A 232 6.20 16.57 0.72
C MET A 232 5.69 15.56 1.76
N VAL A 233 5.56 14.28 1.37
CA VAL A 233 5.05 13.21 2.25
C VAL A 233 5.97 12.96 3.44
N ASN A 234 7.29 13.00 3.25
CA ASN A 234 8.25 12.70 4.31
C ASN A 234 8.54 13.89 5.25
N ASN A 235 8.27 15.10 4.82
CA ASN A 235 8.33 16.29 5.67
C ASN A 235 7.00 16.59 6.39
N TYR A 236 5.90 15.96 6.00
CA TYR A 236 4.60 16.17 6.63
C TYR A 236 4.55 15.55 8.03
N PRO A 237 4.24 16.32 9.10
CA PRO A 237 4.21 15.83 10.47
C PRO A 237 3.17 14.73 10.69
N ARG A 238 3.50 13.74 11.49
CA ARG A 238 2.63 12.62 11.82
C ARG A 238 2.22 12.61 13.29
N LYS A 239 0.93 12.51 13.57
CA LYS A 239 0.45 12.33 14.95
C LYS A 239 1.07 11.07 15.60
N SER A 240 1.24 9.99 14.82
CA SER A 240 1.87 8.73 15.27
C SER A 240 3.37 8.86 15.60
N LEU A 241 4.02 9.96 15.20
CA LEU A 241 5.41 10.30 15.51
C LEU A 241 5.50 11.50 16.45
N ASN A 242 4.49 11.74 17.28
CA ASN A 242 4.42 12.91 18.18
C ASN A 242 4.63 14.22 17.42
N TYR A 243 3.98 14.36 16.26
CA TYR A 243 4.07 15.50 15.36
C TYR A 243 5.45 15.74 14.75
N ASN A 244 6.38 14.78 14.87
CA ASN A 244 7.60 14.80 14.07
C ASN A 244 7.31 14.36 12.63
N SER A 245 8.16 14.79 11.71
CA SER A 245 8.11 14.30 10.33
C SER A 245 8.89 12.99 10.16
N PRO A 246 8.49 12.12 9.20
CA PRO A 246 9.21 10.91 8.89
C PRO A 246 10.70 11.11 8.63
N ILE A 247 11.08 12.18 7.90
CA ILE A 247 12.48 12.47 7.59
C ILE A 247 13.29 12.79 8.85
N ASN A 248 12.72 13.53 9.81
CA ASN A 248 13.40 13.86 11.06
C ASN A 248 13.74 12.58 11.87
N ILE A 249 12.78 11.65 11.95
CA ILE A 249 13.01 10.38 12.65
C ILE A 249 13.98 9.49 11.88
N ALA A 250 13.87 9.46 10.54
CA ALA A 250 14.75 8.66 9.69
C ALA A 250 16.23 9.10 9.79
N THR A 251 16.49 10.39 9.86
CA THR A 251 17.87 10.90 9.98
C THR A 251 18.58 10.50 11.27
N LEU A 252 17.84 10.10 12.29
CA LEU A 252 18.40 9.60 13.55
C LEU A 252 18.84 8.12 13.47
N SER A 253 18.29 7.35 12.54
CA SER A 253 18.48 5.90 12.49
C SER A 253 18.99 5.36 11.15
N LEU A 254 18.83 6.10 10.06
CA LEU A 254 19.24 5.68 8.71
C LEU A 254 20.42 6.50 8.20
N ASN A 255 21.24 5.85 7.37
CA ASN A 255 22.35 6.52 6.69
C ASN A 255 21.82 7.58 5.70
N LYS A 256 22.51 8.72 5.59
CA LYS A 256 22.13 9.82 4.68
C LYS A 256 22.04 9.40 3.21
N LYS A 257 22.80 8.39 2.78
CA LYS A 257 22.70 7.82 1.43
C LYS A 257 21.31 7.25 1.13
N VAL A 258 20.58 6.75 2.16
CA VAL A 258 19.22 6.25 1.97
C VAL A 258 18.28 7.39 1.58
N LEU A 259 18.43 8.55 2.20
CA LEU A 259 17.63 9.75 1.86
C LEU A 259 17.94 10.26 0.45
N SER A 260 19.18 10.08 -0.03
CA SER A 260 19.59 10.49 -1.37
C SER A 260 18.92 9.68 -2.49
N LEU A 261 18.42 8.46 -2.22
CA LEU A 261 17.71 7.64 -3.19
C LEU A 261 16.50 8.36 -3.83
N ASN A 262 15.78 9.14 -3.03
CA ASN A 262 14.70 10.02 -3.52
C ASN A 262 15.06 11.51 -3.47
N LYS A 263 16.34 11.84 -3.29
CA LYS A 263 16.81 13.22 -3.15
C LYS A 263 16.11 13.99 -2.04
N LEU A 264 15.78 13.31 -0.94
CA LEU A 264 15.02 13.87 0.16
C LEU A 264 15.81 15.00 0.85
N THR A 265 15.10 16.09 1.13
CA THR A 265 15.63 17.28 1.80
C THR A 265 14.72 17.69 2.96
N HIS A 266 15.30 18.35 3.96
CA HIS A 266 14.49 18.97 5.00
C HIS A 266 13.83 20.25 4.45
N ILE A 267 12.50 20.30 4.51
CA ILE A 267 11.69 21.43 4.05
C ILE A 267 11.07 22.12 5.27
N ASN A 268 11.01 23.46 5.23
CA ASN A 268 10.28 24.19 6.26
C ASN A 268 8.81 23.78 6.27
N ILE A 269 8.25 23.52 7.44
CA ILE A 269 6.87 23.04 7.62
C ILE A 269 5.83 23.92 6.92
N GLU A 270 6.06 25.24 6.85
CA GLU A 270 5.18 26.19 6.17
C GLU A 270 5.09 25.96 4.64
N GLN A 271 6.12 25.32 4.08
CA GLN A 271 6.23 25.00 2.65
C GLN A 271 5.69 23.60 2.33
N VAL A 272 5.45 22.76 3.34
CA VAL A 272 4.96 21.40 3.16
C VAL A 272 3.47 21.44 2.85
N LYS A 273 3.11 21.03 1.61
CA LYS A 273 1.72 21.02 1.14
C LYS A 273 1.43 19.70 0.41
N LEU A 274 0.50 18.94 0.96
CA LEU A 274 -0.03 17.76 0.29
C LEU A 274 -1.15 18.21 -0.67
N THR A 275 -0.76 18.63 -1.86
CA THR A 275 -1.69 19.10 -2.91
C THR A 275 -1.50 18.28 -4.18
N PRO A 276 -2.58 18.06 -4.95
CA PRO A 276 -2.50 17.33 -6.21
C PRO A 276 -1.47 17.95 -7.17
N ILE A 277 -0.60 17.09 -7.72
CA ILE A 277 0.35 17.45 -8.79
C ILE A 277 -0.17 17.06 -10.18
N ILE A 278 -1.28 16.33 -10.23
CA ILE A 278 -1.98 15.91 -11.45
C ILE A 278 -3.41 16.44 -11.37
N HIS A 279 -3.85 17.08 -12.43
CA HIS A 279 -5.19 17.68 -12.57
C HIS A 279 -6.10 16.88 -13.50
#